data_242bbfdbda40be692a5e9ba365877690
#
_entry.id   242bbfdbda40be692a5e9ba365877690
#
_cell.length_a   1.000
_cell.length_b   1.000
_cell.length_c   1.000
_cell.angle_alpha   90.00
_cell.angle_beta   90.00
_cell.angle_gamma   90.00
#
_symmetry.space_group_name_H-M   'P 1'
#
loop_
_entity.id
_entity.type
_entity.pdbx_description
1 polymer ?
#
loop_
_entity_poly.entity_id
_entity_poly.type
_entity_poly.pdbx_seq_one_letter_code
_entity_poly.pdbx_strand_id
1 'polypeptide(L)'
;MEIQSEKLALMAGDGNADAYRALLERHYDLMYRVAYRTLGQQADAEDLVQEICTSLPKKLSSFKGDSKFESWLYRVVVNAGRDLMRKRGAQARAADGWGDVEVMQREAADETTENTRWLAHAMSRLSPELRETVALVLGEEMTHKAAGQALGLSEGSVSWRMSEVKKELRQMAMDEEMLQ
;
A
#
# COMPACT_ATOMS: atom_id res chain seq x y z
N MET A 1 3.78 -3.40 31.01
CA MET A 1 3.85 -4.55 30.06
C MET A 1 2.93 -4.20 28.89
N GLU A 2 3.48 -4.00 27.73
CA GLU A 2 2.72 -3.58 26.54
C GLU A 2 1.88 -4.74 26.01
N ILE A 3 0.58 -4.49 25.78
CA ILE A 3 -0.32 -5.52 25.25
C ILE A 3 0.01 -5.76 23.77
N GLN A 4 0.17 -7.00 23.36
CA GLN A 4 0.46 -7.37 21.96
C GLN A 4 -0.69 -6.98 21.04
N SER A 5 -0.36 -6.61 19.79
CA SER A 5 -1.34 -6.15 18.78
C SER A 5 -2.41 -7.19 18.48
N GLU A 6 -2.07 -8.48 18.50
CA GLU A 6 -3.02 -9.58 18.32
C GLU A 6 -4.10 -9.59 19.41
N LYS A 7 -3.68 -9.38 20.67
CA LYS A 7 -4.62 -9.34 21.80
C LYS A 7 -5.51 -8.10 21.72
N LEU A 8 -4.94 -6.94 21.38
CA LEU A 8 -5.73 -5.72 21.16
C LEU A 8 -6.74 -5.92 20.03
N ALA A 9 -6.34 -6.56 18.93
CA ALA A 9 -7.22 -6.82 17.79
C ALA A 9 -8.41 -7.72 18.14
N LEU A 10 -8.19 -8.79 18.93
CA LEU A 10 -9.25 -9.66 19.42
C LEU A 10 -10.21 -8.88 20.32
N MET A 11 -9.68 -8.16 21.33
CA MET A 11 -10.50 -7.34 22.22
C MET A 11 -11.31 -6.28 21.46
N ALA A 12 -10.71 -5.62 20.50
CA ALA A 12 -11.39 -4.64 19.65
C ALA A 12 -12.47 -5.28 18.77
N GLY A 13 -12.22 -6.51 18.27
CA GLY A 13 -13.21 -7.32 17.56
C GLY A 13 -14.42 -7.68 18.39
N ASP A 14 -14.24 -7.85 19.71
CA ASP A 14 -15.30 -8.06 20.70
C ASP A 14 -15.99 -6.75 21.16
N GLY A 15 -15.63 -5.61 20.55
CA GLY A 15 -16.27 -4.32 20.82
C GLY A 15 -15.58 -3.44 21.88
N ASN A 16 -14.38 -3.78 22.34
CA ASN A 16 -13.63 -2.96 23.28
C ASN A 16 -13.06 -1.70 22.59
N ALA A 17 -13.64 -0.54 22.88
CA ALA A 17 -13.27 0.74 22.27
C ALA A 17 -11.84 1.21 22.63
N ASP A 18 -11.38 0.95 23.87
CA ASP A 18 -10.04 1.34 24.29
C ASP A 18 -8.96 0.50 23.60
N ALA A 19 -9.21 -0.80 23.44
CA ALA A 19 -8.34 -1.68 22.67
C ALA A 19 -8.28 -1.25 21.19
N TYR A 20 -9.41 -0.85 20.63
CA TYR A 20 -9.48 -0.34 19.27
C TYR A 20 -8.69 0.97 19.11
N ARG A 21 -8.83 1.92 20.02
CA ARG A 21 -8.06 3.17 20.03
C ARG A 21 -6.56 2.89 20.09
N ALA A 22 -6.11 2.06 21.03
CA ALA A 22 -4.71 1.69 21.16
C ALA A 22 -4.15 0.99 19.90
N LEU A 23 -4.97 0.18 19.23
CA LEU A 23 -4.62 -0.49 17.99
C LEU A 23 -4.45 0.53 16.85
N LEU A 24 -5.36 1.50 16.72
CA LEU A 24 -5.25 2.56 15.72
C LEU A 24 -4.02 3.43 15.95
N GLU A 25 -3.80 3.92 17.18
CA GLU A 25 -2.64 4.75 17.53
C GLU A 25 -1.32 4.05 17.16
N ARG A 26 -1.24 2.73 17.35
CA ARG A 26 -0.04 1.94 17.05
C ARG A 26 0.18 1.72 15.57
N HIS A 27 -0.87 1.56 14.78
CA HIS A 27 -0.78 1.08 13.40
C HIS A 27 -1.24 2.09 12.34
N TYR A 28 -1.63 3.32 12.72
CA TYR A 28 -2.07 4.34 11.78
C TYR A 28 -0.99 4.66 10.75
N ASP A 29 0.23 4.92 11.20
CA ASP A 29 1.36 5.26 10.32
C ASP A 29 1.71 4.12 9.36
N LEU A 30 1.58 2.87 9.80
CA LEU A 30 1.76 1.71 8.94
C LEU A 30 0.70 1.70 7.82
N MET A 31 -0.57 1.89 8.17
CA MET A 31 -1.66 1.93 7.18
C MET A 31 -1.42 3.06 6.17
N TYR A 32 -1.07 4.25 6.65
CA TYR A 32 -0.81 5.40 5.80
C TYR A 32 0.37 5.18 4.86
N ARG A 33 1.53 4.73 5.37
CA ARG A 33 2.72 4.45 4.53
C ARG A 33 2.42 3.46 3.42
N VAL A 34 1.73 2.36 3.74
CA VAL A 34 1.38 1.34 2.74
C VAL A 34 0.39 1.89 1.72
N ALA A 35 -0.65 2.60 2.16
CA ALA A 35 -1.62 3.24 1.29
C ALA A 35 -0.94 4.24 0.34
N TYR A 36 -0.11 5.13 0.87
CA TYR A 36 0.60 6.13 0.08
C TYR A 36 1.55 5.51 -0.95
N ARG A 37 2.35 4.51 -0.56
CA ARG A 37 3.26 3.82 -1.48
C ARG A 37 2.53 3.05 -2.58
N THR A 38 1.32 2.58 -2.29
CA THR A 38 0.51 1.82 -3.25
C THR A 38 -0.24 2.74 -4.21
N LEU A 39 -0.84 3.82 -3.69
CA LEU A 39 -1.69 4.74 -4.45
C LEU A 39 -0.88 5.88 -5.10
N GLY A 40 0.21 6.32 -4.47
CA GLY A 40 1.09 7.38 -4.95
C GLY A 40 0.57 8.79 -4.75
N GLN A 41 -0.60 8.98 -4.12
CA GLN A 41 -1.21 10.29 -3.86
C GLN A 41 -1.57 10.41 -2.39
N GLN A 42 -1.23 11.56 -1.77
CA GLN A 42 -1.45 11.82 -0.36
C GLN A 42 -2.94 11.82 -0.02
N ALA A 43 -3.74 12.59 -0.75
CA ALA A 43 -5.18 12.69 -0.51
C ALA A 43 -5.87 11.32 -0.56
N ASP A 44 -5.50 10.49 -1.53
CA ASP A 44 -6.03 9.14 -1.67
C ASP A 44 -5.64 8.22 -0.53
N ALA A 45 -4.41 8.34 -0.07
CA ALA A 45 -3.93 7.55 1.06
C ALA A 45 -4.64 7.95 2.36
N GLU A 46 -4.85 9.24 2.59
CA GLU A 46 -5.60 9.77 3.74
C GLU A 46 -7.05 9.29 3.73
N ASP A 47 -7.74 9.43 2.59
CA ASP A 47 -9.12 8.98 2.42
C ASP A 47 -9.26 7.47 2.63
N LEU A 48 -8.34 6.68 2.03
CA LEU A 48 -8.33 5.24 2.17
C LEU A 48 -8.13 4.81 3.63
N VAL A 49 -7.20 5.44 4.34
CA VAL A 49 -6.94 5.13 5.76
C VAL A 49 -8.15 5.48 6.61
N GLN A 50 -8.82 6.60 6.37
CA GLN A 50 -10.06 6.96 7.07
C GLN A 50 -11.18 5.93 6.81
N GLU A 51 -11.35 5.48 5.56
CA GLU A 51 -12.31 4.42 5.21
C GLU A 51 -11.97 3.12 5.94
N ILE A 52 -10.68 2.74 5.97
CA ILE A 52 -10.21 1.57 6.71
C ILE A 52 -10.53 1.72 8.20
N CYS A 53 -10.16 2.82 8.85
CA CYS A 53 -10.45 3.07 10.26
C CYS A 53 -11.95 2.96 10.58
N THR A 54 -12.82 3.42 9.68
CA THR A 54 -14.28 3.32 9.87
C THR A 54 -14.78 1.87 9.73
N SER A 55 -14.21 1.10 8.80
CA SER A 55 -14.64 -0.28 8.52
C SER A 55 -13.93 -1.35 9.35
N LEU A 56 -12.79 -1.01 9.96
CA LEU A 56 -11.90 -1.94 10.66
C LEU A 56 -12.58 -2.68 11.82
N PRO A 57 -13.44 -2.06 12.66
CA PRO A 57 -14.12 -2.77 13.73
C PRO A 57 -14.92 -3.99 13.23
N LYS A 58 -15.59 -3.85 12.09
CA LYS A 58 -16.33 -4.96 11.47
C LYS A 58 -15.39 -6.04 10.91
N LYS A 59 -14.24 -5.63 10.38
CA LYS A 59 -13.25 -6.58 9.82
C LYS A 59 -12.50 -7.34 10.90
N LEU A 60 -12.27 -6.72 12.07
CA LEU A 60 -11.61 -7.36 13.21
C LEU A 60 -12.34 -8.61 13.73
N SER A 61 -13.65 -8.69 13.56
CA SER A 61 -14.42 -9.92 13.89
C SER A 61 -13.95 -11.16 13.09
N SER A 62 -13.28 -10.95 11.94
CA SER A 62 -12.69 -12.03 11.12
C SER A 62 -11.24 -12.37 11.48
N PHE A 63 -10.60 -11.56 12.31
CA PHE A 63 -9.23 -11.83 12.76
C PHE A 63 -9.23 -12.89 13.85
N LYS A 64 -8.58 -14.02 13.60
CA LYS A 64 -8.57 -15.18 14.51
C LYS A 64 -7.33 -15.28 15.40
N GLY A 65 -6.35 -14.38 15.21
CA GLY A 65 -5.08 -14.45 15.94
C GLY A 65 -4.09 -15.51 15.43
N ASP A 66 -4.38 -16.16 14.31
CA ASP A 66 -3.53 -17.23 13.74
C ASP A 66 -2.27 -16.69 13.02
N SER A 67 -2.15 -15.38 12.89
CA SER A 67 -1.03 -14.68 12.27
C SER A 67 -0.72 -13.40 13.01
N LYS A 68 0.46 -12.81 12.74
CA LYS A 68 0.76 -11.47 13.23
C LYS A 68 -0.29 -10.49 12.73
N PHE A 69 -0.73 -9.59 13.62
CA PHE A 69 -1.75 -8.60 13.30
C PHE A 69 -1.33 -7.71 12.14
N GLU A 70 -0.06 -7.30 12.09
CA GLU A 70 0.49 -6.49 11.01
C GLU A 70 0.33 -7.18 9.65
N SER A 71 0.60 -8.49 9.56
CA SER A 71 0.45 -9.26 8.31
C SER A 71 -1.00 -9.28 7.82
N TRP A 72 -1.95 -9.36 8.74
CA TRP A 72 -3.38 -9.28 8.42
C TRP A 72 -3.77 -7.85 8.00
N LEU A 73 -3.25 -6.84 8.71
CA LEU A 73 -3.52 -5.42 8.42
C LEU A 73 -2.98 -5.01 7.05
N TYR A 74 -1.76 -5.44 6.67
CA TYR A 74 -1.24 -5.22 5.32
C TYR A 74 -2.20 -5.71 4.25
N ARG A 75 -2.78 -6.89 4.43
CA ARG A 75 -3.78 -7.44 3.51
C ARG A 75 -5.03 -6.56 3.44
N VAL A 76 -5.48 -6.05 4.58
CA VAL A 76 -6.63 -5.11 4.63
C VAL A 76 -6.34 -3.86 3.82
N VAL A 77 -5.18 -3.23 4.02
CA VAL A 77 -4.81 -1.98 3.31
C VAL A 77 -4.64 -2.21 1.81
N VAL A 78 -3.89 -3.25 1.43
CA VAL A 78 -3.66 -3.57 0.00
C VAL A 78 -4.98 -3.88 -0.72
N ASN A 79 -5.86 -4.68 -0.11
CA ASN A 79 -7.15 -4.99 -0.73
C ASN A 79 -8.04 -3.75 -0.86
N ALA A 80 -8.07 -2.88 0.14
CA ALA A 80 -8.81 -1.62 0.07
C ALA A 80 -8.25 -0.71 -1.04
N GLY A 81 -6.93 -0.62 -1.18
CA GLY A 81 -6.27 0.10 -2.28
C GLY A 81 -6.63 -0.45 -3.66
N ARG A 82 -6.59 -1.79 -3.83
CA ARG A 82 -7.02 -2.45 -5.07
C ARG A 82 -8.48 -2.14 -5.42
N ASP A 83 -9.36 -2.16 -4.43
CA ASP A 83 -10.79 -1.86 -4.62
C ASP A 83 -10.99 -0.40 -5.04
N LEU A 84 -10.26 0.55 -4.44
CA LEU A 84 -10.28 1.95 -4.84
C LEU A 84 -9.79 2.14 -6.28
N MET A 85 -8.65 1.55 -6.64
CA MET A 85 -8.11 1.62 -8.01
C MET A 85 -9.07 1.01 -9.04
N ARG A 86 -9.72 -0.11 -8.71
CA ARG A 86 -10.71 -0.75 -9.58
C ARG A 86 -11.94 0.13 -9.79
N LYS A 87 -12.47 0.76 -8.72
CA LYS A 87 -13.59 1.70 -8.81
C LYS A 87 -13.26 2.90 -9.70
N ARG A 88 -12.06 3.48 -9.55
CA ARG A 88 -11.58 4.58 -10.39
C ARG A 88 -11.42 4.19 -11.86
N GLY A 89 -10.79 3.06 -12.12
CA GLY A 89 -10.66 2.56 -13.48
C GLY A 89 -12.00 2.27 -14.16
N ALA A 90 -13.03 1.89 -13.40
CA ALA A 90 -14.39 1.76 -13.92
C ALA A 90 -15.05 3.13 -14.19
N GLN A 91 -14.84 4.11 -13.29
CA GLN A 91 -15.34 5.48 -13.45
C GLN A 91 -14.65 6.22 -14.61
N ALA A 92 -13.33 6.08 -14.75
CA ALA A 92 -12.58 6.68 -15.87
C ALA A 92 -13.05 6.15 -17.22
N ARG A 93 -13.32 4.84 -17.32
CA ARG A 93 -13.87 4.24 -18.54
C ARG A 93 -15.31 4.68 -18.84
N ALA A 94 -16.10 4.99 -17.80
CA ALA A 94 -17.46 5.49 -17.95
C ALA A 94 -17.52 6.98 -18.28
N ALA A 95 -16.49 7.73 -17.93
CA ALA A 95 -16.43 9.20 -18.11
C ALA A 95 -15.74 9.67 -19.40
N ASP A 96 -15.31 8.71 -20.26
CA ASP A 96 -14.66 9.05 -21.55
C ASP A 96 -13.62 10.18 -21.42
N GLY A 97 -12.45 9.89 -20.87
CA GLY A 97 -11.29 10.73 -21.12
C GLY A 97 -10.53 11.30 -19.93
N TRP A 98 -9.25 11.04 -19.95
CA TRP A 98 -8.13 11.86 -19.53
C TRP A 98 -8.10 12.43 -18.09
N GLY A 99 -7.22 11.94 -17.24
CA GLY A 99 -6.90 12.72 -16.08
C GLY A 99 -5.92 12.24 -14.99
N ASP A 100 -5.46 11.00 -14.94
CA ASP A 100 -4.83 10.52 -13.70
C ASP A 100 -3.28 10.46 -13.66
N VAL A 101 -2.58 10.78 -14.75
CA VAL A 101 -1.11 10.72 -14.79
C VAL A 101 -0.45 12.05 -14.35
N GLU A 102 -1.14 13.18 -14.51
CA GLU A 102 -0.58 14.52 -14.21
C GLU A 102 -0.53 14.88 -12.71
N VAL A 103 -1.35 14.27 -11.87
CA VAL A 103 -1.50 14.65 -10.46
C VAL A 103 -0.34 14.13 -9.60
N MET A 104 0.20 12.95 -9.90
CA MET A 104 1.37 12.39 -9.18
C MET A 104 2.63 13.25 -9.31
N GLN A 105 2.76 14.04 -10.37
CA GLN A 105 3.93 14.90 -10.61
C GLN A 105 3.91 16.21 -9.82
N ARG A 106 2.74 16.69 -9.38
CA ARG A 106 2.62 17.99 -8.71
C ARG A 106 2.94 17.95 -7.22
N GLU A 107 2.62 16.86 -6.52
CA GLU A 107 2.82 16.76 -5.06
C GLU A 107 4.28 16.48 -4.65
N ALA A 108 5.12 15.96 -5.57
CA ALA A 108 6.54 15.72 -5.32
C ALA A 108 7.43 16.98 -5.45
N ALA A 109 6.85 18.16 -5.67
CA ALA A 109 7.61 19.35 -6.09
C ALA A 109 8.23 20.17 -4.95
N ASP A 110 7.87 19.93 -3.67
CA ASP A 110 8.24 20.82 -2.57
C ASP A 110 9.24 20.18 -1.58
N GLU A 111 10.51 20.08 -1.88
CA GLU A 111 11.64 19.66 -1.03
C GLU A 111 12.34 18.34 -1.37
N THR A 112 12.25 17.85 -2.60
CA THR A 112 12.80 16.52 -2.92
C THR A 112 14.00 16.61 -3.84
N THR A 113 15.06 15.86 -3.50
CA THR A 113 16.22 15.67 -4.38
C THR A 113 15.77 15.08 -5.72
N GLU A 114 16.53 15.34 -6.79
CA GLU A 114 16.28 14.81 -8.15
C GLU A 114 16.04 13.29 -8.15
N ASN A 115 16.78 12.56 -7.33
CA ASN A 115 16.61 11.12 -7.13
C ASN A 115 15.22 10.73 -6.59
N THR A 116 14.65 11.53 -5.69
CA THR A 116 13.33 11.23 -5.11
C THR A 116 12.22 11.53 -6.10
N ARG A 117 12.37 12.57 -6.91
CA ARG A 117 11.44 12.87 -8.01
C ARG A 117 11.46 11.77 -9.07
N TRP A 118 12.68 11.33 -9.46
CA TRP A 118 12.81 10.20 -10.37
C TRP A 118 12.14 8.93 -9.84
N LEU A 119 12.39 8.59 -8.55
CA LEU A 119 11.78 7.42 -7.94
C LEU A 119 10.24 7.51 -7.93
N ALA A 120 9.67 8.66 -7.55
CA ALA A 120 8.23 8.86 -7.57
C ALA A 120 7.66 8.70 -9.00
N HIS A 121 8.33 9.26 -10.01
CA HIS A 121 7.97 9.09 -11.41
C HIS A 121 8.06 7.62 -11.86
N ALA A 122 9.15 6.94 -11.55
CA ALA A 122 9.33 5.54 -11.88
C ALA A 122 8.28 4.65 -11.22
N MET A 123 7.97 4.88 -9.94
CA MET A 123 6.91 4.18 -9.22
C MET A 123 5.52 4.40 -9.84
N SER A 124 5.23 5.61 -10.33
CA SER A 124 3.94 5.91 -10.97
C SER A 124 3.73 5.13 -12.28
N ARG A 125 4.81 4.77 -12.98
CA ARG A 125 4.79 4.00 -14.24
C ARG A 125 4.68 2.48 -14.03
N LEU A 126 5.00 1.98 -12.84
CA LEU A 126 4.82 0.56 -12.55
C LEU A 126 3.33 0.20 -12.52
N SER A 127 3.01 -1.02 -12.94
CA SER A 127 1.66 -1.55 -12.77
C SER A 127 1.27 -1.57 -11.28
N PRO A 128 -0.04 -1.49 -10.94
CA PRO A 128 -0.49 -1.55 -9.54
C PRO A 128 0.05 -2.76 -8.80
N GLU A 129 0.12 -3.93 -9.46
CA GLU A 129 0.59 -5.17 -8.87
C GLU A 129 2.10 -5.15 -8.55
N LEU A 130 2.89 -4.51 -9.39
CA LEU A 130 4.32 -4.33 -9.14
C LEU A 130 4.54 -3.32 -8.02
N ARG A 131 3.79 -2.22 -8.03
CA ARG A 131 3.89 -1.15 -7.04
C ARG A 131 3.56 -1.64 -5.63
N GLU A 132 2.46 -2.38 -5.44
CA GLU A 132 2.14 -2.99 -4.13
C GLU A 132 3.21 -3.97 -3.65
N THR A 133 3.83 -4.71 -4.58
CA THR A 133 4.90 -5.64 -4.24
C THR A 133 6.14 -4.89 -3.75
N VAL A 134 6.53 -3.81 -4.44
CA VAL A 134 7.64 -2.92 -4.02
C VAL A 134 7.34 -2.29 -2.67
N ALA A 135 6.11 -1.80 -2.46
CA ALA A 135 5.69 -1.16 -1.20
C ALA A 135 5.91 -2.09 0.00
N LEU A 136 5.60 -3.38 -0.14
CA LEU A 136 5.78 -4.34 0.95
C LEU A 136 7.21 -4.86 1.06
N VAL A 137 7.86 -5.22 -0.05
CA VAL A 137 9.20 -5.85 0.00
C VAL A 137 10.27 -4.82 0.34
N LEU A 138 10.29 -3.66 -0.32
CA LEU A 138 11.29 -2.62 -0.08
C LEU A 138 10.82 -1.58 0.92
N GLY A 139 9.54 -1.20 0.87
CA GLY A 139 8.99 -0.18 1.73
C GLY A 139 8.83 -0.62 3.19
N GLU A 140 8.36 -1.84 3.43
CA GLU A 140 8.15 -2.40 4.76
C GLU A 140 9.15 -3.53 5.08
N GLU A 141 10.22 -3.65 4.28
CA GLU A 141 11.35 -4.59 4.48
C GLU A 141 10.91 -6.07 4.65
N MET A 142 9.83 -6.44 3.98
CA MET A 142 9.28 -7.78 4.08
C MET A 142 10.10 -8.79 3.28
N THR A 143 10.22 -10.01 3.82
CA THR A 143 10.68 -11.15 3.01
C THR A 143 9.65 -11.45 1.91
N HIS A 144 10.07 -12.03 0.79
CA HIS A 144 9.16 -12.44 -0.30
C HIS A 144 8.05 -13.36 0.19
N LYS A 145 8.35 -14.24 1.14
CA LYS A 145 7.36 -15.11 1.77
C LYS A 145 6.30 -14.32 2.53
N ALA A 146 6.71 -13.34 3.36
CA ALA A 146 5.79 -12.51 4.13
C ALA A 146 4.93 -11.61 3.23
N ALA A 147 5.56 -10.97 2.22
CA ALA A 147 4.85 -10.18 1.23
C ALA A 147 3.85 -11.05 0.43
N GLY A 148 4.24 -12.28 0.06
CA GLY A 148 3.34 -13.24 -0.59
C GLY A 148 2.11 -13.55 0.26
N GLN A 149 2.28 -13.78 1.56
CA GLN A 149 1.16 -13.99 2.48
C GLN A 149 0.22 -12.78 2.55
N ALA A 150 0.77 -11.55 2.59
CA ALA A 150 -0.02 -10.33 2.59
C ALA A 150 -0.77 -10.10 1.26
N LEU A 151 -0.13 -10.39 0.12
CA LEU A 151 -0.69 -10.19 -1.22
C LEU A 151 -1.59 -11.34 -1.71
N GLY A 152 -1.61 -12.48 -1.00
CA GLY A 152 -2.27 -13.70 -1.46
C GLY A 152 -1.55 -14.39 -2.61
N LEU A 153 -0.22 -14.31 -2.64
CA LEU A 153 0.66 -14.82 -3.69
C LEU A 153 1.64 -15.88 -3.14
N SER A 154 2.19 -16.69 -4.03
CA SER A 154 3.34 -17.53 -3.70
C SER A 154 4.62 -16.67 -3.56
N GLU A 155 5.59 -17.16 -2.79
CA GLU A 155 6.91 -16.54 -2.70
C GLU A 155 7.58 -16.39 -4.06
N GLY A 156 7.44 -17.42 -4.93
CA GLY A 156 7.95 -17.39 -6.30
C GLY A 156 7.30 -16.30 -7.15
N SER A 157 6.00 -16.04 -6.97
CA SER A 157 5.31 -14.94 -7.66
C SER A 157 5.82 -13.58 -7.23
N VAL A 158 6.11 -13.40 -5.94
CA VAL A 158 6.71 -12.16 -5.42
C VAL A 158 8.13 -11.97 -5.97
N SER A 159 8.94 -13.03 -5.99
CA SER A 159 10.29 -13.02 -6.57
C SER A 159 10.27 -12.63 -8.05
N TRP A 160 9.33 -13.20 -8.81
CA TRP A 160 9.14 -12.85 -10.22
C TRP A 160 8.75 -11.37 -10.40
N ARG A 161 7.76 -10.88 -9.62
CA ARG A 161 7.36 -9.46 -9.66
C ARG A 161 8.53 -8.53 -9.34
N MET A 162 9.35 -8.84 -8.35
CA MET A 162 10.54 -8.06 -8.02
C MET A 162 11.60 -8.07 -9.13
N SER A 163 11.70 -9.15 -9.90
CA SER A 163 12.55 -9.21 -11.10
C SER A 163 12.02 -8.31 -12.21
N GLU A 164 10.70 -8.30 -12.46
CA GLU A 164 10.08 -7.39 -13.43
C GLU A 164 10.24 -5.92 -13.01
N VAL A 165 10.05 -5.60 -11.73
CA VAL A 165 10.32 -4.24 -11.20
C VAL A 165 11.75 -3.80 -11.54
N LYS A 166 12.75 -4.63 -11.24
CA LYS A 166 14.15 -4.31 -11.55
C LYS A 166 14.39 -4.08 -13.04
N LYS A 167 13.74 -4.86 -13.89
CA LYS A 167 13.84 -4.74 -15.35
C LYS A 167 13.20 -3.44 -15.82
N GLU A 168 11.98 -3.12 -15.38
CA GLU A 168 11.29 -1.88 -15.76
C GLU A 168 12.06 -0.64 -15.29
N LEU A 169 12.53 -0.63 -14.02
CA LEU A 169 13.32 0.49 -13.50
C LEU A 169 14.64 0.70 -14.25
N ARG A 170 15.34 -0.37 -14.64
CA ARG A 170 16.55 -0.26 -15.47
C ARG A 170 16.25 0.32 -16.84
N GLN A 171 15.15 -0.11 -17.48
CA GLN A 171 14.75 0.42 -18.76
C GLN A 171 14.45 1.92 -18.68
N MET A 172 13.71 2.35 -17.65
CA MET A 172 13.39 3.76 -17.43
C MET A 172 14.66 4.61 -17.23
N ALA A 173 15.65 4.09 -16.46
CA ALA A 173 16.91 4.78 -16.24
C ALA A 173 17.73 4.91 -17.55
N MET A 174 17.79 3.87 -18.39
CA MET A 174 18.47 3.92 -19.68
C MET A 174 17.80 4.88 -20.66
N ASP A 175 16.46 4.92 -20.68
CA ASP A 175 15.71 5.83 -21.55
C ASP A 175 15.97 7.30 -21.18
N GLU A 176 16.16 7.60 -19.89
CA GLU A 176 16.45 8.95 -19.41
C GLU A 176 17.89 9.39 -19.71
N GLU A 177 18.87 8.48 -19.56
CA GLU A 177 20.27 8.75 -19.94
C GLU A 177 20.43 9.03 -21.44
N MET A 178 19.58 8.46 -22.31
CA MET A 178 19.61 8.72 -23.76
C MET A 178 18.96 10.05 -24.14
N LEU A 179 18.24 10.72 -23.24
CA LEU A 179 17.57 12.00 -23.48
C LEU A 179 18.38 13.21 -22.98
N GLN A 180 19.50 12.98 -22.27
CA GLN A 180 20.46 13.99 -21.79
C GLN A 180 21.64 14.13 -22.73
#